data_94b8977eaf7bd700bb3d8ab22791f411
#
_entry.id   94b8977eaf7bd700bb3d8ab22791f411
#
_cell.length_a   1.000
_cell.length_b   1.000
_cell.length_c   1.000
_cell.angle_alpha   90.00
_cell.angle_beta   90.00
_cell.angle_gamma   90.00
#
_symmetry.space_group_name_H-M   'P 1'
#
loop_
_entity.id
_entity.type
_entity.pdbx_description
1 polymer ?
#
loop_
_entity_poly.entity_id
_entity_poly.type
_entity_poly.pdbx_seq_one_letter_code
_entity_poly.pdbx_strand_id
1 'polypeptide(L)'
;MLKAVVDGGTAGRLRHKYNMKGELAGKTGTTNNNSDAWFMGITPTLVNACWVGGDDRDIHFDSMSMGQGATMALPIFALYMQNVYKDSQLGYNENAIFDLPADYDPCSFVEEALEANDIEEIFE
;
A
#
# COMPACT_ATOMS: atom_id res chain seq x y z
N MET A 1 2.66 10.21 2.08
CA MET A 1 1.71 9.43 2.89
C MET A 1 1.75 7.92 2.59
N LEU A 2 1.55 7.41 1.36
CA LEU A 2 1.51 5.97 1.07
C LEU A 2 2.81 5.20 1.33
N LYS A 3 3.99 5.83 1.22
CA LYS A 3 5.28 5.24 1.64
C LYS A 3 5.31 4.99 3.15
N ALA A 4 4.82 5.91 3.96
CA ALA A 4 4.77 5.75 5.41
C ALA A 4 3.91 4.55 5.88
N VAL A 5 2.89 4.17 5.10
CA VAL A 5 2.10 2.95 5.37
C VAL A 5 2.95 1.69 5.30
N VAL A 6 3.95 1.66 4.42
CA VAL A 6 4.90 0.55 4.26
C VAL A 6 6.04 0.63 5.26
N ASP A 7 6.56 1.83 5.52
CA ASP A 7 7.77 1.99 6.31
C ASP A 7 7.53 1.93 7.83
N GLY A 8 6.31 2.25 8.30
CA GLY A 8 5.98 2.20 9.74
C GLY A 8 4.49 2.02 10.03
N GLY A 9 3.65 1.84 8.99
CA GLY A 9 2.21 1.71 9.14
C GLY A 9 1.70 0.26 9.01
N THR A 10 0.44 0.14 8.56
CA THR A 10 -0.30 -1.13 8.48
C THR A 10 0.33 -2.14 7.52
N ALA A 11 1.17 -1.70 6.58
CA ALA A 11 1.91 -2.56 5.64
C ALA A 11 3.38 -2.79 6.04
N GLY A 12 3.80 -2.43 7.24
CA GLY A 12 5.18 -2.62 7.73
C GLY A 12 5.69 -4.06 7.65
N ARG A 13 4.78 -5.04 7.60
CA ARG A 13 5.13 -6.46 7.37
C ARG A 13 5.91 -6.69 6.08
N LEU A 14 5.76 -5.85 5.05
CA LEU A 14 6.55 -5.92 3.83
C LEU A 14 8.05 -5.78 4.14
N ARG A 15 8.41 -4.90 5.07
CA ARG A 15 9.79 -4.67 5.51
C ARG A 15 10.30 -5.82 6.39
N HIS A 16 9.68 -6.04 7.54
CA HIS A 16 10.26 -6.92 8.57
C HIS A 16 9.93 -8.41 8.38
N LYS A 17 8.81 -8.79 7.75
CA LYS A 17 8.46 -10.19 7.52
C LYS A 17 8.90 -10.70 6.15
N TYR A 18 8.71 -9.88 5.11
CA TYR A 18 9.01 -10.25 3.73
C TYR A 18 10.35 -9.71 3.22
N ASN A 19 11.05 -8.91 4.05
CA ASN A 19 12.36 -8.33 3.74
C ASN A 19 12.39 -7.58 2.40
N MET A 20 11.27 -6.97 2.01
CA MET A 20 11.20 -6.16 0.80
C MET A 20 11.93 -4.85 1.04
N LYS A 21 12.84 -4.53 0.13
CA LYS A 21 13.66 -3.32 0.15
C LYS A 21 13.14 -2.34 -0.90
N GLY A 22 13.94 -1.34 -1.22
CA GLY A 22 13.60 -0.37 -2.25
C GLY A 22 12.41 0.53 -1.90
N GLU A 23 11.99 1.33 -2.85
CA GLU A 23 10.88 2.25 -2.68
C GLU A 23 9.54 1.56 -2.93
N LEU A 24 8.73 1.54 -1.90
CA LEU A 24 7.40 0.94 -1.88
C LEU A 24 6.41 1.90 -1.25
N ALA A 25 5.25 2.01 -1.87
CA ALA A 25 4.09 2.67 -1.31
C ALA A 25 2.91 1.71 -1.33
N GLY A 26 1.92 1.91 -0.49
CA GLY A 26 0.76 1.02 -0.51
C GLY A 26 -0.33 1.40 0.47
N LYS A 27 -1.45 0.70 0.35
CA LYS A 27 -2.61 0.87 1.22
C LYS A 27 -3.35 -0.45 1.41
N THR A 28 -3.68 -0.74 2.65
CA THR A 28 -4.60 -1.83 3.01
C THR A 28 -6.05 -1.37 2.94
N GLY A 29 -6.94 -2.25 2.54
CA GLY A 29 -8.39 -2.09 2.64
C GLY A 29 -9.01 -3.28 3.34
N THR A 30 -10.03 -3.04 4.16
CA THR A 30 -10.79 -4.09 4.85
C THR A 30 -12.22 -3.60 5.00
N THR A 31 -13.19 -4.44 4.64
CA THR A 31 -14.61 -4.13 4.88
C THR A 31 -14.96 -4.28 6.36
N ASN A 32 -16.02 -3.59 6.80
CA ASN A 32 -16.40 -3.53 8.20
C ASN A 32 -16.72 -4.90 8.83
N ASN A 33 -17.17 -5.87 8.02
CA ASN A 33 -17.48 -7.23 8.44
C ASN A 33 -16.37 -8.24 8.14
N ASN A 34 -15.17 -7.79 7.73
CA ASN A 34 -14.04 -8.65 7.37
C ASN A 34 -14.32 -9.64 6.21
N SER A 35 -15.26 -9.32 5.30
CA SER A 35 -15.58 -10.14 4.13
C SER A 35 -14.57 -9.92 2.99
N ASP A 36 -14.02 -8.71 2.88
CA ASP A 36 -13.10 -8.35 1.82
C ASP A 36 -11.82 -7.73 2.38
N ALA A 37 -10.72 -8.21 1.87
CA ALA A 37 -9.39 -7.74 2.19
C ALA A 37 -8.68 -7.29 0.91
N TRP A 38 -8.21 -6.05 0.90
CA TRP A 38 -7.49 -5.45 -0.21
C TRP A 38 -6.08 -5.04 0.19
N PHE A 39 -5.18 -5.14 -0.75
CA PHE A 39 -3.89 -4.47 -0.70
C PHE A 39 -3.54 -3.88 -2.06
N MET A 40 -3.32 -2.57 -2.10
CA MET A 40 -2.74 -1.87 -3.24
C MET A 40 -1.27 -1.63 -2.95
N GLY A 41 -0.40 -2.15 -3.79
CA GLY A 41 1.05 -1.92 -3.72
C GLY A 41 1.54 -1.18 -4.95
N ILE A 42 2.40 -0.20 -4.72
CA ILE A 42 2.96 0.69 -5.74
C ILE A 42 4.47 0.67 -5.61
N THR A 43 5.14 0.35 -6.69
CA THR A 43 6.57 0.55 -6.89
C THR A 43 6.79 1.65 -7.92
N PRO A 44 8.00 2.15 -8.14
CA PRO A 44 8.26 3.14 -9.17
C PRO A 44 7.84 2.73 -10.60
N THR A 45 7.76 1.42 -10.85
CA THR A 45 7.54 0.88 -12.21
C THR A 45 6.33 -0.05 -12.32
N LEU A 46 5.68 -0.40 -11.21
CA LEU A 46 4.56 -1.35 -11.23
C LEU A 46 3.54 -1.02 -10.13
N VAL A 47 2.27 -1.06 -10.49
CA VAL A 47 1.14 -1.02 -9.56
C VAL A 47 0.44 -2.37 -9.57
N ASN A 48 0.18 -2.90 -8.40
CA ASN A 48 -0.51 -4.18 -8.23
C ASN A 48 -1.59 -4.10 -7.15
N ALA A 49 -2.76 -4.68 -7.44
CA ALA A 49 -3.86 -4.81 -6.51
C ALA A 49 -4.10 -6.29 -6.19
N CYS A 50 -4.19 -6.62 -4.91
CA CYS A 50 -4.57 -7.93 -4.44
C CYS A 50 -5.88 -7.86 -3.67
N TRP A 51 -6.79 -8.77 -3.99
CA TRP A 51 -8.07 -8.93 -3.30
C TRP A 51 -8.22 -10.36 -2.80
N VAL A 52 -8.79 -10.48 -1.61
CA VAL A 52 -9.21 -11.76 -1.03
C VAL A 52 -10.59 -11.55 -0.44
N GLY A 53 -11.55 -12.36 -0.87
CA GLY A 53 -12.92 -12.31 -0.40
C GLY A 53 -13.73 -13.51 -0.87
N GLY A 54 -14.96 -13.59 -0.44
CA GLY A 54 -15.94 -14.58 -0.90
C GLY A 54 -16.92 -13.99 -1.92
N ASP A 55 -17.68 -14.86 -2.58
CA ASP A 55 -18.74 -14.45 -3.55
C ASP A 55 -19.89 -13.72 -2.85
N ASP A 56 -20.07 -13.98 -1.55
CA ASP A 56 -21.08 -13.33 -0.72
C ASP A 56 -20.44 -12.71 0.51
N ARG A 57 -20.95 -11.57 0.94
CA ARG A 57 -20.50 -10.86 2.15
C ARG A 57 -20.81 -11.58 3.46
N ASP A 58 -21.70 -12.55 3.43
CA ASP A 58 -21.96 -13.45 4.56
C ASP A 58 -20.79 -14.41 4.81
N ILE A 59 -19.91 -14.57 3.81
CA ILE A 59 -18.65 -15.29 3.93
C ILE A 59 -17.59 -14.31 4.46
N HIS A 60 -17.33 -14.34 5.76
CA HIS A 60 -16.41 -13.41 6.40
C HIS A 60 -15.64 -14.06 7.55
N PHE A 61 -14.57 -13.40 7.99
CA PHE A 61 -13.86 -13.82 9.19
C PHE A 61 -14.47 -13.17 10.43
N ASP A 62 -14.50 -13.93 11.53
CA ASP A 62 -15.05 -13.45 12.81
C ASP A 62 -14.19 -12.36 13.47
N SER A 63 -12.95 -12.20 13.03
CA SER A 63 -12.05 -11.22 13.63
C SER A 63 -11.27 -10.40 12.59
N MET A 64 -11.04 -9.12 12.91
CA MET A 64 -10.20 -8.22 12.16
C MET A 64 -8.77 -8.77 11.96
N SER A 65 -8.21 -9.43 12.97
CA SER A 65 -6.86 -9.99 12.89
C SER A 65 -6.70 -11.07 11.82
N MET A 66 -7.77 -11.76 11.47
CA MET A 66 -7.79 -12.77 10.42
C MET A 66 -8.17 -12.18 9.07
N GLY A 67 -9.21 -11.34 9.00
CA GLY A 67 -9.79 -10.84 7.76
C GLY A 67 -9.23 -9.51 7.23
N GLN A 68 -8.27 -8.89 7.92
CA GLN A 68 -7.74 -7.60 7.45
C GLN A 68 -6.80 -7.72 6.23
N GLY A 69 -6.76 -6.67 5.42
CA GLY A 69 -5.92 -6.59 4.22
C GLY A 69 -4.43 -6.86 4.47
N ALA A 70 -3.91 -6.45 5.63
CA ALA A 70 -2.53 -6.71 6.04
C ALA A 70 -2.24 -8.21 6.30
N THR A 71 -3.25 -9.01 6.58
CA THR A 71 -3.10 -10.45 6.87
C THR A 71 -3.42 -11.31 5.66
N MET A 72 -4.39 -10.91 4.84
CA MET A 72 -4.91 -11.72 3.74
C MET A 72 -4.32 -11.32 2.38
N ALA A 73 -4.45 -10.06 1.97
CA ALA A 73 -4.08 -9.60 0.63
C ALA A 73 -2.60 -9.19 0.51
N LEU A 74 -2.04 -8.54 1.53
CA LEU A 74 -0.65 -8.10 1.54
C LEU A 74 0.36 -9.26 1.34
N PRO A 75 0.20 -10.46 1.94
CA PRO A 75 1.09 -11.59 1.68
C PRO A 75 1.14 -12.01 0.22
N ILE A 76 0.02 -11.95 -0.49
CA ILE A 76 -0.06 -12.29 -1.92
C ILE A 76 0.79 -11.31 -2.72
N PHE A 77 0.61 -10.00 -2.46
CA PHE A 77 1.44 -8.97 -3.07
C PHE A 77 2.93 -9.19 -2.80
N ALA A 78 3.30 -9.48 -1.55
CA ALA A 78 4.70 -9.67 -1.17
C ALA A 78 5.36 -10.84 -1.93
N LEU A 79 4.70 -11.99 -1.97
CA LEU A 79 5.19 -13.18 -2.68
C LEU A 79 5.22 -12.97 -4.19
N TYR A 80 4.22 -12.30 -4.76
CA TYR A 80 4.18 -11.94 -6.16
C TYR A 80 5.38 -11.06 -6.52
N MET A 81 5.60 -9.97 -5.79
CA MET A 81 6.71 -9.04 -6.05
C MET A 81 8.09 -9.67 -5.86
N GLN A 82 8.24 -10.58 -4.87
CA GLN A 82 9.49 -11.33 -4.72
C GLN A 82 9.80 -12.19 -5.95
N ASN A 83 8.78 -12.76 -6.60
CA ASN A 83 8.95 -13.52 -7.83
C ASN A 83 9.24 -12.59 -9.03
N VAL A 84 8.55 -11.46 -9.12
CA VAL A 84 8.81 -10.44 -10.16
C VAL A 84 10.26 -9.95 -10.11
N TYR A 85 10.78 -9.65 -8.91
CA TYR A 85 12.17 -9.18 -8.76
C TYR A 85 13.24 -10.26 -8.98
N LYS A 86 12.87 -11.55 -8.83
CA LYS A 86 13.77 -12.66 -9.14
C LYS A 86 13.90 -12.92 -10.64
N ASP A 87 12.88 -12.60 -11.40
CA ASP A 87 12.86 -12.81 -12.85
C ASP A 87 13.47 -11.61 -13.59
N SER A 88 14.73 -11.73 -13.94
CA SER A 88 15.45 -10.68 -14.66
C SER A 88 14.92 -10.40 -16.08
N GLN A 89 14.13 -11.31 -16.67
CA GLN A 89 13.56 -11.13 -17.99
C GLN A 89 12.39 -10.12 -17.98
N LEU A 90 11.75 -9.93 -16.83
CA LEU A 90 10.65 -8.97 -16.68
C LEU A 90 11.11 -7.51 -16.62
N GLY A 91 12.39 -7.25 -16.37
CA GLY A 91 12.98 -5.91 -16.37
C GLY A 91 12.59 -5.02 -15.17
N TYR A 92 11.93 -5.57 -14.15
CA TYR A 92 11.63 -4.83 -12.92
C TYR A 92 12.81 -4.85 -11.96
N ASN A 93 13.11 -3.69 -11.36
CA ASN A 93 14.26 -3.54 -10.46
C ASN A 93 13.78 -3.09 -9.07
N GLU A 94 14.17 -3.84 -8.03
CA GLU A 94 13.88 -3.50 -6.64
C GLU A 94 14.53 -2.18 -6.21
N ASN A 95 15.62 -1.76 -6.84
CA ASN A 95 16.34 -0.51 -6.53
C ASN A 95 15.82 0.72 -7.30
N ALA A 96 14.73 0.58 -8.08
CA ALA A 96 14.12 1.72 -8.73
C ALA A 96 13.61 2.73 -7.69
N ILE A 97 13.68 4.02 -8.00
CA ILE A 97 13.23 5.12 -7.15
C ILE A 97 12.05 5.83 -7.81
N PHE A 98 11.16 6.40 -6.99
CA PHE A 98 10.08 7.25 -7.50
C PHE A 98 10.67 8.54 -8.07
N ASP A 99 10.25 8.87 -9.29
CA ASP A 99 10.59 10.14 -9.92
C ASP A 99 9.67 11.24 -9.35
N LEU A 100 10.25 12.06 -8.49
CA LEU A 100 9.57 13.19 -7.87
C LEU A 100 10.04 14.48 -8.54
N PRO A 101 9.15 15.45 -8.76
CA PRO A 101 9.56 16.79 -9.21
C PRO A 101 10.66 17.38 -8.32
N ALA A 102 11.61 18.11 -8.92
CA ALA A 102 12.75 18.67 -8.19
C ALA A 102 12.33 19.69 -7.11
N ASP A 103 11.17 20.30 -7.29
CA ASP A 103 10.53 21.28 -6.41
C ASP A 103 9.42 20.67 -5.54
N TYR A 104 9.35 19.32 -5.48
CA TYR A 104 8.35 18.64 -4.67
C TYR A 104 8.58 18.86 -3.19
N ASP A 105 7.74 19.68 -2.58
CA ASP A 105 7.63 19.85 -1.13
C ASP A 105 6.33 19.17 -0.63
N PRO A 106 6.43 18.10 0.16
CA PRO A 106 5.24 17.42 0.68
C PRO A 106 4.42 18.28 1.65
N CYS A 107 4.96 19.41 2.13
CA CYS A 107 4.30 20.31 3.07
C CYS A 107 3.73 21.57 2.40
N SER A 108 4.12 21.93 1.18
CA SER A 108 3.69 23.15 0.49
C SER A 108 2.16 23.24 0.36
N PHE A 109 1.51 22.11 0.06
CA PHE A 109 0.05 22.05 -0.04
C PHE A 109 -0.66 22.39 1.29
N VAL A 110 -0.07 22.00 2.41
CA VAL A 110 -0.61 22.26 3.76
C VAL A 110 -0.43 23.74 4.11
N GLU A 111 0.71 24.34 3.77
CA GLU A 111 0.97 25.75 3.99
C GLU A 111 0.03 26.65 3.18
N GLU A 112 -0.15 26.34 1.88
CA GLU A 112 -1.10 27.07 1.02
C GLU A 112 -2.54 26.98 1.52
N ALA A 113 -2.99 25.79 1.97
CA ALA A 113 -4.33 25.59 2.50
C ALA A 113 -4.53 26.28 3.85
N LEU A 114 -3.52 26.33 4.71
CA LEU A 114 -3.55 27.08 5.96
C LEU A 114 -3.60 28.59 5.74
N GLU A 115 -2.91 29.10 4.74
CA GLU A 115 -2.95 30.53 4.34
C GLU A 115 -4.29 30.90 3.71
N ALA A 116 -4.91 29.99 2.94
CA ALA A 116 -6.21 30.18 2.33
C ALA A 116 -7.39 30.05 3.31
N ASN A 117 -7.18 29.61 4.55
CA ASN A 117 -8.24 29.23 5.50
C ASN A 117 -9.18 28.11 5.03
N ASP A 118 -8.81 27.37 3.99
CA ASP A 118 -9.62 26.27 3.42
C ASP A 118 -9.30 24.93 4.11
N ILE A 119 -9.30 24.92 5.45
CA ILE A 119 -8.94 23.73 6.24
C ILE A 119 -9.95 22.58 6.03
N GLU A 120 -11.17 22.86 5.62
CA GLU A 120 -12.20 21.84 5.41
C GLU A 120 -11.92 20.93 4.20
N GLU A 121 -11.29 21.44 3.13
CA GLU A 121 -10.98 20.64 1.92
C GLU A 121 -9.83 19.64 2.10
N ILE A 122 -9.00 19.77 3.14
CA ILE A 122 -7.83 18.89 3.34
C ILE A 122 -8.23 17.53 3.95
N PHE A 123 -9.40 17.43 4.57
CA PHE A 123 -9.80 16.26 5.36
C PHE A 123 -11.02 15.51 4.81
N GLU A 124 -11.60 15.92 3.66
CA GLU A 124 -12.55 15.12 2.90
C GLU A 124 -11.84 14.13 1.94
#